data_7ae27e6118d7da0f6a210eca66e9e3b0
#
_entry.id   7ae27e6118d7da0f6a210eca66e9e3b0
#
_cell.length_a   1.000
_cell.length_b   1.000
_cell.length_c   1.000
_cell.angle_alpha   90.00
_cell.angle_beta   90.00
_cell.angle_gamma   90.00
#
_symmetry.space_group_name_H-M   'P 1'
#
loop_
_entity.id
_entity.type
_entity.pdbx_description
1 polymer ?
#
loop_
_entity_poly.entity_id
_entity_poly.type
_entity_poly.pdbx_seq_one_letter_code
_entity_poly.pdbx_strand_id
1 'polypeptide(L)'
;MLRLLLSAATAMSLSSMMAGCNWVYWDEDFDSYKDLSLTNPYPFHKVDHFDPQTGAERNEVMVLNNGLVALQARIDMIRRAKQTIEVEYFIFSPDMSGKILVQELVDAAKRGVTVRILIDKSATVFEFDEFYAEGLKPYGIEVRYYNAAPIYYISTINFRNHRKLLVVDDHEAITGGRNVENDYYDLSEHYNFLDRDLYVKGSIAKAMRASFDAFFEHEISERYQAPEIPSSRIELQKYERKMSDVKAFLAHNPHEAETRAKIEAIARPVLASKPLYSCPEMTFTSDAPGGSFWTRFKDPYSDNYRFLRKTIFDKVMTVDKGLILASPYLLNNRKSEHLMHVLLNKNIDMTLYSNSLSSTDATYVAAQLYTHVYDWQAKGMKVYLHAGEWLDEMTTISPSIQSARWGMHAKTQVYKRSGAGQNEIMVGTYNIDNRSNHYNAEMALFCRGNDLLVTEIEQSILSRANNGYQIVGKNQAVDSEGKAVNVYGAGDPDTTKMKFMWLPSWLFNFLL
;
A
#
# COMPACT_ATOMS: atom_id res chain seq x y z
N MET A 1 31.33 -27.99 -1.83
CA MET A 1 30.29 -29.04 -1.82
C MET A 1 29.68 -29.25 -0.44
N LEU A 2 30.44 -29.42 0.64
CA LEU A 2 29.88 -29.60 2.01
C LEU A 2 29.09 -28.41 2.54
N ARG A 3 29.51 -27.16 2.26
CA ARG A 3 28.78 -25.93 2.63
C ARG A 3 27.46 -25.73 1.87
N LEU A 4 27.39 -26.19 0.62
CA LEU A 4 26.17 -26.19 -0.18
C LEU A 4 25.15 -27.25 0.32
N LEU A 5 25.63 -28.40 0.76
CA LEU A 5 24.81 -29.45 1.32
C LEU A 5 24.29 -29.09 2.73
N LEU A 6 25.09 -28.40 3.55
CA LEU A 6 24.64 -27.87 4.84
C LEU A 6 23.61 -26.72 4.68
N SER A 7 23.79 -25.84 3.70
CA SER A 7 22.78 -24.77 3.42
C SER A 7 21.47 -25.35 2.85
N ALA A 8 21.55 -26.39 2.02
CA ALA A 8 20.37 -27.10 1.51
C ALA A 8 19.64 -27.90 2.62
N ALA A 9 20.39 -28.56 3.53
CA ALA A 9 19.79 -29.26 4.66
C ALA A 9 19.16 -28.31 5.69
N THR A 10 19.77 -27.15 5.92
CA THR A 10 19.18 -26.10 6.79
C THR A 10 17.95 -25.45 6.15
N ALA A 11 17.98 -25.22 4.84
CA ALA A 11 16.81 -24.76 4.10
C ALA A 11 15.67 -25.79 4.07
N MET A 12 16.00 -27.10 3.92
CA MET A 12 15.01 -28.18 3.97
C MET A 12 14.44 -28.39 5.39
N SER A 13 15.23 -28.24 6.46
CA SER A 13 14.71 -28.36 7.82
C SER A 13 13.88 -27.13 8.22
N LEU A 14 14.21 -25.94 7.76
CA LEU A 14 13.36 -24.76 7.89
C LEU A 14 12.07 -24.91 7.07
N SER A 15 12.15 -25.42 5.83
CA SER A 15 10.96 -25.62 4.99
C SER A 15 10.03 -26.71 5.55
N SER A 16 10.54 -27.77 6.19
CA SER A 16 9.70 -28.79 6.83
C SER A 16 9.07 -28.31 8.14
N MET A 17 9.76 -27.48 8.93
CA MET A 17 9.15 -26.77 10.07
C MET A 17 8.08 -25.78 9.61
N MET A 18 8.31 -25.09 8.50
CA MET A 18 7.40 -24.11 7.94
C MET A 18 6.22 -24.75 7.20
N ALA A 19 6.39 -25.92 6.56
CA ALA A 19 5.30 -26.71 5.99
C ALA A 19 4.35 -27.25 7.08
N GLY A 20 4.86 -27.58 8.27
CA GLY A 20 4.05 -27.90 9.44
C GLY A 20 3.16 -26.73 9.89
N CYS A 21 3.61 -25.49 9.72
CA CYS A 21 2.81 -24.29 10.02
C CYS A 21 1.69 -24.06 8.99
N ASN A 22 1.86 -24.48 7.74
CA ASN A 22 0.81 -24.39 6.72
C ASN A 22 -0.40 -25.30 7.05
N TRP A 23 -0.18 -26.41 7.72
CA TRP A 23 -1.26 -27.33 8.13
C TRP A 23 -2.24 -26.68 9.12
N VAL A 24 -1.77 -25.82 9.99
CA VAL A 24 -2.59 -25.09 10.97
C VAL A 24 -3.53 -24.09 10.28
N TYR A 25 -3.18 -23.63 9.06
CA TYR A 25 -3.99 -22.67 8.31
C TYR A 25 -4.97 -23.29 7.32
N TRP A 26 -4.91 -24.60 7.11
CA TRP A 26 -5.70 -25.27 6.09
C TRP A 26 -7.12 -25.62 6.55
N ASP A 27 -7.37 -25.54 7.85
CA ASP A 27 -8.63 -26.00 8.46
C ASP A 27 -9.47 -24.86 9.07
N GLU A 28 -9.17 -23.61 8.72
CA GLU A 28 -10.03 -22.50 9.11
C GLU A 28 -11.36 -22.60 8.36
N ASP A 29 -12.42 -22.95 9.07
CA ASP A 29 -13.78 -23.00 8.54
C ASP A 29 -14.22 -21.59 8.10
N PHE A 30 -14.76 -21.47 6.87
CA PHE A 30 -15.27 -20.21 6.33
C PHE A 30 -16.39 -19.63 7.20
N ASP A 31 -17.16 -20.48 7.85
CA ASP A 31 -18.23 -20.05 8.78
C ASP A 31 -17.71 -19.42 10.07
N SER A 32 -16.45 -19.66 10.45
CA SER A 32 -15.86 -19.03 11.66
C SER A 32 -15.72 -17.50 11.57
N TYR A 33 -15.73 -16.92 10.35
CA TYR A 33 -15.76 -15.48 10.19
C TYR A 33 -17.09 -14.81 10.57
N LYS A 34 -18.20 -15.57 10.63
CA LYS A 34 -19.51 -15.03 10.99
C LYS A 34 -19.65 -14.76 12.49
N ASP A 35 -18.91 -15.46 13.33
CA ASP A 35 -19.09 -15.46 14.79
C ASP A 35 -18.02 -14.63 15.54
N LEU A 36 -17.04 -14.06 14.84
CA LEU A 36 -16.03 -13.24 15.47
C LEU A 36 -16.61 -11.86 15.81
N SER A 37 -17.20 -11.75 17.00
CA SER A 37 -17.47 -10.46 17.63
C SER A 37 -16.14 -9.81 18.03
N LEU A 38 -15.47 -9.21 17.06
CA LEU A 38 -14.24 -8.48 17.32
C LEU A 38 -14.59 -7.17 18.03
N THR A 39 -14.36 -7.14 19.32
CA THR A 39 -14.21 -5.88 20.03
C THR A 39 -12.87 -5.31 19.67
N ASN A 40 -12.86 -4.38 18.72
CA ASN A 40 -11.65 -3.62 18.44
C ASN A 40 -11.36 -2.73 19.65
N PRO A 41 -10.22 -2.87 20.30
CA PRO A 41 -9.84 -2.02 21.43
C PRO A 41 -9.59 -0.56 21.01
N TYR A 42 -9.49 -0.28 19.71
CA TYR A 42 -9.27 1.05 19.17
C TYR A 42 -10.54 1.56 18.47
N PRO A 43 -11.08 2.73 18.84
CA PRO A 43 -12.34 3.25 18.31
C PRO A 43 -12.17 3.96 16.95
N PHE A 44 -11.48 3.35 15.99
CA PHE A 44 -11.24 3.96 14.67
C PHE A 44 -12.23 3.41 13.67
N HIS A 45 -13.44 3.87 13.66
CA HIS A 45 -14.34 3.08 12.93
C HIS A 45 -15.19 3.83 11.98
N LYS A 46 -16.35 4.00 12.36
CA LYS A 46 -17.37 4.62 11.57
C LYS A 46 -17.50 6.04 12.06
N VAL A 47 -17.32 6.99 11.17
CA VAL A 47 -17.78 8.35 11.42
C VAL A 47 -19.24 8.38 11.07
N ASP A 48 -20.07 8.79 12.02
CA ASP A 48 -21.50 8.91 11.81
C ASP A 48 -21.83 9.91 10.70
N HIS A 49 -23.02 9.76 10.15
CA HIS A 49 -23.47 10.61 9.07
C HIS A 49 -23.39 12.09 9.46
N PHE A 50 -23.00 12.89 8.48
CA PHE A 50 -23.14 14.33 8.60
C PHE A 50 -24.62 14.71 8.75
N ASP A 51 -24.93 15.42 9.81
CA ASP A 51 -26.23 16.04 9.97
C ASP A 51 -26.20 17.49 9.44
N PRO A 52 -26.82 17.78 8.29
CA PRO A 52 -26.80 19.11 7.71
C PRO A 52 -27.54 20.15 8.57
N GLN A 53 -28.41 19.71 9.48
CA GLN A 53 -29.17 20.61 10.36
C GLN A 53 -28.34 21.05 11.57
N THR A 54 -27.41 20.23 12.03
CA THR A 54 -26.54 20.53 13.17
C THR A 54 -25.27 21.25 12.78
N GLY A 55 -24.96 21.34 11.48
CA GLY A 55 -23.69 21.89 11.01
C GLY A 55 -22.47 21.07 11.41
N ALA A 56 -22.63 19.78 11.70
CA ALA A 56 -21.52 18.87 11.99
C ALA A 56 -20.51 18.84 10.85
N GLU A 57 -19.23 18.57 11.17
CA GLU A 57 -18.15 18.51 10.18
C GLU A 57 -18.42 17.46 9.11
N ARG A 58 -18.35 17.89 7.86
CA ARG A 58 -18.38 16.98 6.70
C ARG A 58 -17.04 16.32 6.53
N ASN A 59 -17.05 15.02 6.21
CA ASN A 59 -15.88 14.39 5.63
C ASN A 59 -15.93 14.57 4.11
N GLU A 60 -14.87 15.13 3.57
CA GLU A 60 -14.70 15.37 2.14
C GLU A 60 -13.51 14.57 1.62
N VAL A 61 -13.59 14.12 0.37
CA VAL A 61 -12.61 13.21 -0.24
C VAL A 61 -12.21 13.72 -1.61
N MET A 62 -10.92 13.71 -1.91
CA MET A 62 -10.36 13.93 -3.25
C MET A 62 -9.52 12.73 -3.66
N VAL A 63 -9.67 12.28 -4.91
CA VAL A 63 -8.93 11.14 -5.46
C VAL A 63 -7.61 11.60 -6.06
N LEU A 64 -6.50 11.02 -5.65
CA LEU A 64 -5.15 11.32 -6.11
C LEU A 64 -4.58 10.14 -6.91
N ASN A 65 -4.84 10.11 -8.21
CA ASN A 65 -4.39 9.03 -9.11
C ASN A 65 -2.98 9.26 -9.69
N ASN A 66 -2.60 10.52 -9.93
CA ASN A 66 -1.31 10.88 -10.51
C ASN A 66 -0.26 11.11 -9.41
N GLY A 67 0.95 10.61 -9.59
CA GLY A 67 2.01 10.69 -8.58
C GLY A 67 2.49 12.10 -8.30
N LEU A 68 2.69 12.93 -9.33
CA LEU A 68 3.10 14.35 -9.15
C LEU A 68 2.03 15.12 -8.38
N VAL A 69 0.75 14.89 -8.69
CA VAL A 69 -0.38 15.53 -7.99
C VAL A 69 -0.46 15.06 -6.54
N ALA A 70 -0.22 13.77 -6.28
CA ALA A 70 -0.21 13.22 -4.93
C ALA A 70 0.97 13.76 -4.09
N LEU A 71 2.14 14.00 -4.70
CA LEU A 71 3.27 14.64 -4.04
C LEU A 71 2.97 16.11 -3.74
N GLN A 72 2.42 16.85 -4.71
CA GLN A 72 2.05 18.27 -4.52
C GLN A 72 0.99 18.43 -3.42
N ALA A 73 0.00 17.54 -3.35
CA ALA A 73 -1.00 17.55 -2.29
C ALA A 73 -0.37 17.43 -0.89
N ARG A 74 0.63 16.54 -0.73
CA ARG A 74 1.40 16.38 0.51
C ARG A 74 2.19 17.63 0.85
N ILE A 75 2.90 18.21 -0.12
CA ILE A 75 3.64 19.46 0.03
C ILE A 75 2.71 20.56 0.54
N ASP A 76 1.55 20.73 -0.11
CA ASP A 76 0.60 21.78 0.24
C ASP A 76 0.00 21.57 1.64
N MET A 77 -0.28 20.32 2.04
CA MET A 77 -0.72 20.00 3.41
C MET A 77 0.34 20.37 4.45
N ILE A 78 1.60 19.94 4.25
CA ILE A 78 2.71 20.22 5.17
C ILE A 78 2.94 21.73 5.30
N ARG A 79 2.84 22.47 4.20
CA ARG A 79 2.98 23.95 4.21
C ARG A 79 1.87 24.66 4.97
N ARG A 80 0.64 24.10 4.95
CA ARG A 80 -0.51 24.66 5.69
C ARG A 80 -0.53 24.30 7.17
N ALA A 81 0.23 23.28 7.59
CA ALA A 81 0.27 22.80 8.96
C ALA A 81 0.59 23.93 9.97
N LYS A 82 -0.17 23.95 11.08
CA LYS A 82 -0.05 24.95 12.14
C LYS A 82 0.35 24.37 13.49
N GLN A 83 -0.01 23.10 13.76
CA GLN A 83 0.17 22.46 15.06
C GLN A 83 0.95 21.17 14.96
N THR A 84 0.49 20.19 14.18
CA THR A 84 1.05 18.85 14.16
C THR A 84 1.10 18.26 12.76
N ILE A 85 2.11 17.41 12.54
CA ILE A 85 2.25 16.57 11.35
C ILE A 85 2.67 15.18 11.80
N GLU A 86 1.88 14.18 11.44
CA GLU A 86 2.15 12.76 11.64
C GLU A 86 2.43 12.09 10.29
N VAL A 87 3.57 11.39 10.20
CA VAL A 87 4.05 10.72 8.99
C VAL A 87 4.29 9.25 9.29
N GLU A 88 3.66 8.37 8.53
CA GLU A 88 3.81 6.92 8.73
C GLU A 88 3.92 6.22 7.38
N TYR A 89 5.01 5.47 7.16
CA TYR A 89 5.26 4.77 5.90
C TYR A 89 5.97 3.43 6.11
N PHE A 90 5.70 2.50 5.20
CA PHE A 90 6.44 1.24 5.09
C PHE A 90 7.79 1.44 4.41
N ILE A 91 7.82 2.16 3.28
CA ILE A 91 9.05 2.59 2.59
C ILE A 91 9.13 4.10 2.65
N PHE A 92 10.30 4.59 3.05
CA PHE A 92 10.66 6.00 2.98
C PHE A 92 12.10 6.09 2.45
N SER A 93 12.24 6.38 1.16
CA SER A 93 13.54 6.41 0.49
C SER A 93 14.17 7.81 0.53
N PRO A 94 15.49 7.92 0.73
CA PRO A 94 16.20 9.20 0.70
C PRO A 94 16.52 9.66 -0.74
N ASP A 95 15.58 9.46 -1.65
CA ASP A 95 15.64 9.90 -3.04
C ASP A 95 15.07 11.33 -3.21
N MET A 96 14.74 11.76 -4.45
CA MET A 96 14.24 13.10 -4.71
C MET A 96 12.89 13.36 -4.04
N SER A 97 11.97 12.40 -4.07
CA SER A 97 10.65 12.53 -3.44
C SER A 97 10.76 12.62 -1.92
N GLY A 98 11.57 11.73 -1.32
CA GLY A 98 11.85 11.75 0.11
C GLY A 98 12.57 13.04 0.54
N LYS A 99 13.54 13.50 -0.26
CA LYS A 99 14.23 14.77 -0.01
C LYS A 99 13.26 15.96 0.02
N ILE A 100 12.40 16.07 -0.98
CA ILE A 100 11.40 17.15 -1.06
C ILE A 100 10.50 17.13 0.18
N LEU A 101 9.95 15.97 0.55
CA LEU A 101 9.07 15.86 1.71
C LEU A 101 9.80 16.16 3.02
N VAL A 102 11.01 15.64 3.22
CA VAL A 102 11.80 15.90 4.44
C VAL A 102 12.11 17.40 4.59
N GLN A 103 12.43 18.08 3.51
CA GLN A 103 12.68 19.53 3.55
C GLN A 103 11.43 20.31 3.96
N GLU A 104 10.24 19.94 3.44
CA GLU A 104 8.97 20.57 3.84
C GLU A 104 8.66 20.29 5.33
N LEU A 105 8.97 19.07 5.83
CA LEU A 105 8.82 18.73 7.25
C LEU A 105 9.78 19.51 8.15
N VAL A 106 11.04 19.68 7.73
CA VAL A 106 12.03 20.51 8.44
C VAL A 106 11.57 21.97 8.47
N ASP A 107 11.05 22.50 7.37
CA ASP A 107 10.55 23.87 7.33
C ASP A 107 9.27 24.05 8.15
N ALA A 108 8.40 23.03 8.23
CA ALA A 108 7.27 23.03 9.16
C ALA A 108 7.73 23.03 10.62
N ALA A 109 8.72 22.21 10.98
CA ALA A 109 9.28 22.18 12.32
C ALA A 109 9.91 23.52 12.71
N LYS A 110 10.62 24.19 11.79
CA LYS A 110 11.15 25.57 12.01
C LYS A 110 10.03 26.61 12.23
N ARG A 111 8.83 26.38 11.70
CA ARG A 111 7.65 27.21 12.00
C ARG A 111 7.03 26.93 13.36
N GLY A 112 7.52 25.93 14.10
CA GLY A 112 7.00 25.52 15.40
C GLY A 112 5.96 24.39 15.35
N VAL A 113 5.78 23.75 14.18
CA VAL A 113 4.89 22.59 14.04
C VAL A 113 5.57 21.36 14.65
N THR A 114 4.84 20.60 15.46
CA THR A 114 5.31 19.31 15.99
C THR A 114 5.27 18.26 14.89
N VAL A 115 6.42 17.64 14.60
CA VAL A 115 6.54 16.62 13.54
C VAL A 115 6.96 15.28 14.13
N ARG A 116 6.22 14.22 13.83
CA ARG A 116 6.51 12.85 14.23
C ARG A 116 6.52 11.93 13.02
N ILE A 117 7.53 11.07 12.93
CA ILE A 117 7.73 10.16 11.80
C ILE A 117 7.85 8.73 12.32
N LEU A 118 7.04 7.82 11.77
CA LEU A 118 7.10 6.39 12.02
C LEU A 118 7.41 5.66 10.71
N ILE A 119 8.51 4.91 10.69
CA ILE A 119 8.93 4.13 9.51
C ILE A 119 9.06 2.66 9.91
N ASP A 120 8.57 1.78 9.05
CA ASP A 120 8.81 0.35 9.22
C ASP A 120 10.28 0.01 8.99
N LYS A 121 10.91 -0.70 9.93
CA LYS A 121 12.31 -1.11 9.81
C LYS A 121 12.43 -2.50 9.18
N SER A 122 11.88 -2.67 7.97
CA SER A 122 12.03 -3.89 7.21
C SER A 122 13.45 -4.06 6.68
N ALA A 123 14.08 -5.19 6.97
CA ALA A 123 15.46 -5.47 6.55
C ALA A 123 15.69 -5.46 5.02
N THR A 124 14.62 -5.56 4.24
CA THR A 124 14.70 -5.68 2.77
C THR A 124 14.52 -4.36 2.02
N VAL A 125 13.85 -3.36 2.65
CA VAL A 125 13.48 -2.09 1.97
C VAL A 125 13.75 -0.87 2.85
N PHE A 126 14.55 -1.02 3.91
CA PHE A 126 14.82 0.05 4.85
C PHE A 126 16.04 0.87 4.42
N GLU A 127 15.82 2.13 4.04
CA GLU A 127 16.86 3.04 3.56
C GLU A 127 17.01 4.30 4.43
N PHE A 128 15.92 4.74 5.06
CA PHE A 128 15.90 5.92 5.93
C PHE A 128 16.38 5.54 7.34
N ASP A 129 17.69 5.35 7.46
CA ASP A 129 18.34 4.80 8.65
C ASP A 129 18.54 5.82 9.79
N GLU A 130 19.22 5.38 10.85
CA GLU A 130 19.46 6.17 12.07
C GLU A 130 20.27 7.43 11.80
N PHE A 131 21.06 7.50 10.72
CA PHE A 131 21.79 8.70 10.34
C PHE A 131 20.85 9.80 9.87
N TYR A 132 19.80 9.47 9.12
CA TYR A 132 18.78 10.45 8.74
C TYR A 132 17.97 10.93 9.95
N ALA A 133 17.61 10.02 10.86
CA ALA A 133 16.93 10.38 12.10
C ALA A 133 17.79 11.32 12.98
N GLU A 134 19.10 11.05 13.12
CA GLU A 134 20.05 11.93 13.83
C GLU A 134 20.16 13.30 13.13
N GLY A 135 20.14 13.34 11.81
CA GLY A 135 20.12 14.59 11.04
C GLY A 135 18.86 15.44 11.26
N LEU A 136 17.72 14.82 11.58
CA LEU A 136 16.44 15.51 11.85
C LEU A 136 16.30 15.99 13.31
N LYS A 137 17.04 15.41 14.24
CA LYS A 137 16.98 15.74 15.68
C LYS A 137 17.19 17.24 15.99
N PRO A 138 18.12 17.98 15.34
CA PRO A 138 18.29 19.40 15.61
C PRO A 138 17.07 20.26 15.31
N TYR A 139 16.14 19.76 14.51
CA TYR A 139 14.88 20.43 14.17
C TYR A 139 13.72 20.04 15.09
N GLY A 140 13.96 19.16 16.08
CA GLY A 140 12.93 18.68 17.00
C GLY A 140 11.96 17.66 16.41
N ILE A 141 12.30 17.07 15.26
CA ILE A 141 11.49 16.02 14.61
C ILE A 141 11.75 14.70 15.32
N GLU A 142 10.69 14.06 15.83
CA GLU A 142 10.78 12.75 16.47
C GLU A 142 10.60 11.63 15.43
N VAL A 143 11.61 10.73 15.36
CA VAL A 143 11.58 9.56 14.48
C VAL A 143 11.56 8.30 15.32
N ARG A 144 10.63 7.39 15.01
CA ARG A 144 10.60 6.02 15.54
C ARG A 144 10.57 5.00 14.40
N TYR A 145 11.10 3.82 14.73
CA TYR A 145 11.14 2.67 13.81
C TYR A 145 10.26 1.55 14.33
N TYR A 146 9.31 1.14 13.47
CA TYR A 146 8.42 0.03 13.79
C TYR A 146 9.11 -1.30 13.54
N ASN A 147 9.06 -2.20 14.53
CA ASN A 147 9.55 -3.57 14.47
C ASN A 147 10.98 -3.67 13.94
N ALA A 148 11.91 -3.11 14.68
CA ALA A 148 13.35 -3.16 14.42
C ALA A 148 13.98 -4.56 14.65
N ALA A 149 13.16 -5.61 14.69
CA ALA A 149 13.59 -6.97 14.97
C ALA A 149 14.64 -7.46 13.98
N PRO A 150 15.77 -8.00 14.48
CA PRO A 150 16.77 -8.63 13.62
C PRO A 150 16.19 -9.80 12.81
N ILE A 151 16.79 -10.11 11.67
CA ILE A 151 16.32 -11.13 10.73
C ILE A 151 16.16 -12.53 11.34
N TYR A 152 16.86 -12.82 12.42
CA TYR A 152 16.75 -14.11 13.16
C TYR A 152 15.55 -14.18 14.10
N TYR A 153 14.84 -13.07 14.36
CA TYR A 153 13.57 -13.08 15.09
C TYR A 153 12.41 -13.49 14.18
N ILE A 154 12.40 -14.75 13.74
CA ILE A 154 11.42 -15.29 12.78
C ILE A 154 9.98 -15.09 13.28
N SER A 155 9.77 -15.07 14.60
CA SER A 155 8.43 -14.91 15.20
C SER A 155 7.80 -13.54 14.96
N THR A 156 8.59 -12.51 14.69
CA THR A 156 8.10 -11.12 14.56
C THR A 156 8.46 -10.47 13.23
N ILE A 157 9.45 -10.99 12.51
CA ILE A 157 9.98 -10.36 11.30
C ILE A 157 8.92 -10.07 10.22
N ASN A 158 7.89 -10.90 10.12
CA ASN A 158 6.82 -10.76 9.14
C ASN A 158 5.70 -9.80 9.56
N PHE A 159 5.65 -9.38 10.83
CA PHE A 159 4.61 -8.48 11.33
C PHE A 159 5.03 -7.03 11.06
N ARG A 160 4.81 -6.59 9.81
CA ARG A 160 5.25 -5.28 9.31
C ARG A 160 4.15 -4.24 9.41
N ASN A 161 4.54 -2.99 9.51
CA ASN A 161 3.65 -1.86 9.37
C ASN A 161 3.56 -1.46 7.88
N HIS A 162 2.54 -1.99 7.19
CA HIS A 162 2.35 -1.70 5.76
C HIS A 162 1.43 -0.49 5.52
N ARG A 163 1.16 0.30 6.54
CA ARG A 163 0.33 1.51 6.52
C ARG A 163 1.08 2.67 5.84
N LYS A 164 0.33 3.59 5.25
CA LYS A 164 0.84 4.81 4.61
C LYS A 164 -0.08 5.95 4.96
N LEU A 165 0.43 6.90 5.74
CA LEU A 165 -0.38 7.95 6.33
C LEU A 165 0.39 9.26 6.46
N LEU A 166 -0.27 10.34 6.10
CA LEU A 166 0.10 11.70 6.48
C LEU A 166 -1.13 12.34 7.10
N VAL A 167 -1.03 12.82 8.34
CA VAL A 167 -2.07 13.60 9.02
C VAL A 167 -1.54 14.98 9.36
N VAL A 168 -2.38 16.00 9.21
CA VAL A 168 -2.05 17.39 9.55
C VAL A 168 -3.19 17.98 10.39
N ASP A 169 -2.82 18.53 11.55
CA ASP A 169 -3.68 19.32 12.43
C ASP A 169 -5.02 18.65 12.78
N ASP A 170 -5.09 17.32 12.86
CA ASP A 170 -6.31 16.54 13.14
C ASP A 170 -7.48 16.80 12.15
N HIS A 171 -7.22 17.43 11.04
CA HIS A 171 -8.25 17.90 10.13
C HIS A 171 -8.06 17.45 8.67
N GLU A 172 -6.84 17.24 8.25
CA GLU A 172 -6.50 16.77 6.91
C GLU A 172 -5.67 15.49 7.00
N ALA A 173 -5.91 14.53 6.10
CA ALA A 173 -5.07 13.35 5.98
C ALA A 173 -4.96 12.87 4.53
N ILE A 174 -3.87 12.15 4.23
CA ILE A 174 -3.72 11.36 2.99
C ILE A 174 -3.37 9.93 3.38
N THR A 175 -4.09 8.98 2.78
CA THR A 175 -3.78 7.55 2.85
C THR A 175 -4.07 6.87 1.51
N GLY A 176 -3.44 5.74 1.26
CA GLY A 176 -3.59 4.96 0.03
C GLY A 176 -2.47 3.96 -0.16
N GLY A 177 -2.12 3.68 -1.41
CA GLY A 177 -1.09 2.67 -1.73
C GLY A 177 0.34 3.21 -1.74
N ARG A 178 0.55 4.54 -1.92
CA ARG A 178 1.88 5.12 -2.16
C ARG A 178 2.79 5.09 -0.94
N ASN A 179 4.01 4.60 -1.14
CA ASN A 179 5.13 4.86 -0.24
C ASN A 179 5.80 6.23 -0.56
N VAL A 180 6.88 6.55 0.14
CA VAL A 180 7.73 7.71 -0.19
C VAL A 180 8.96 7.22 -0.91
N GLU A 181 8.89 7.21 -2.23
CA GLU A 181 9.93 6.80 -3.16
C GLU A 181 9.59 7.34 -4.55
N ASN A 182 10.58 7.67 -5.37
CA ASN A 182 10.41 8.24 -6.70
C ASN A 182 9.44 7.43 -7.58
N ASP A 183 9.48 6.10 -7.44
CA ASP A 183 8.65 5.17 -8.21
C ASP A 183 7.13 5.36 -7.98
N TYR A 184 6.75 5.92 -6.82
CA TYR A 184 5.34 6.21 -6.48
C TYR A 184 4.89 7.61 -6.87
N TYR A 185 5.82 8.49 -7.24
CA TYR A 185 5.52 9.90 -7.56
C TYR A 185 5.82 10.28 -9.01
N ASP A 186 5.90 9.29 -9.91
CA ASP A 186 6.13 9.49 -11.34
C ASP A 186 7.44 10.25 -11.60
N LEU A 187 8.50 9.91 -10.84
CA LEU A 187 9.81 10.56 -10.87
C LEU A 187 10.95 9.63 -11.28
N SER A 188 10.72 8.33 -11.41
CA SER A 188 11.74 7.34 -11.73
C SER A 188 11.87 7.13 -13.23
N GLU A 189 13.10 7.06 -13.74
CA GLU A 189 13.40 6.77 -15.15
C GLU A 189 13.43 5.25 -15.45
N HIS A 190 13.24 4.40 -14.43
CA HIS A 190 13.34 2.96 -14.56
C HIS A 190 12.02 2.24 -14.39
N TYR A 191 11.28 2.59 -13.34
CA TYR A 191 10.03 1.97 -12.99
C TYR A 191 9.12 2.94 -12.23
N ASN A 192 7.82 2.96 -12.55
CA ASN A 192 6.85 3.77 -11.80
C ASN A 192 5.58 2.98 -11.50
N PHE A 193 4.90 3.35 -10.41
CA PHE A 193 3.67 2.73 -9.98
C PHE A 193 2.43 3.58 -10.29
N LEU A 194 1.48 2.99 -11.01
CA LEU A 194 0.11 3.49 -11.08
C LEU A 194 -0.60 3.21 -9.76
N ASP A 195 -0.65 4.20 -8.90
CA ASP A 195 -1.22 4.04 -7.57
C ASP A 195 -2.39 5.01 -7.32
N ARG A 196 -3.03 4.91 -6.15
CA ARG A 196 -4.14 5.77 -5.72
C ARG A 196 -4.05 6.06 -4.25
N ASP A 197 -4.21 7.37 -3.92
CA ASP A 197 -4.46 7.82 -2.56
C ASP A 197 -5.79 8.57 -2.50
N LEU A 198 -6.29 8.72 -1.29
CA LEU A 198 -7.35 9.66 -0.94
C LEU A 198 -6.78 10.76 -0.04
N TYR A 199 -6.96 12.02 -0.45
CA TYR A 199 -6.91 13.14 0.46
C TYR A 199 -8.28 13.26 1.11
N VAL A 200 -8.30 13.39 2.43
CA VAL A 200 -9.53 13.58 3.19
C VAL A 200 -9.43 14.80 4.07
N LYS A 201 -10.58 15.45 4.28
CA LYS A 201 -10.74 16.59 5.15
C LYS A 201 -11.97 16.40 6.02
N GLY A 202 -11.83 16.60 7.32
CA GLY A 202 -12.93 16.48 8.27
C GLY A 202 -12.57 15.66 9.51
N SER A 203 -13.57 15.30 10.29
CA SER A 203 -13.41 14.64 11.59
C SER A 203 -12.75 13.27 11.53
N ILE A 204 -12.77 12.61 10.36
CA ILE A 204 -12.11 11.31 10.16
C ILE A 204 -10.58 11.41 10.38
N ALA A 205 -9.97 12.56 10.11
CA ALA A 205 -8.55 12.78 10.32
C ALA A 205 -8.14 12.59 11.79
N LYS A 206 -9.02 12.91 12.75
CA LYS A 206 -8.79 12.62 14.18
C LYS A 206 -8.68 11.13 14.47
N ALA A 207 -9.57 10.31 13.87
CA ALA A 207 -9.51 8.86 14.02
C ALA A 207 -8.22 8.29 13.40
N MET A 208 -7.80 8.84 12.25
CA MET A 208 -6.55 8.45 11.59
C MET A 208 -5.33 8.84 12.43
N ARG A 209 -5.34 10.02 13.07
CA ARG A 209 -4.30 10.41 14.02
C ARG A 209 -4.28 9.51 15.25
N ALA A 210 -5.41 9.25 15.89
CA ALA A 210 -5.48 8.35 17.03
C ALA A 210 -4.92 6.95 16.70
N SER A 211 -5.17 6.49 15.47
CA SER A 211 -4.56 5.27 14.95
C SER A 211 -3.04 5.37 14.80
N PHE A 212 -2.52 6.50 14.31
CA PHE A 212 -1.09 6.76 14.27
C PHE A 212 -0.49 6.75 15.69
N ASP A 213 -1.12 7.44 16.65
CA ASP A 213 -0.66 7.50 18.04
C ASP A 213 -0.55 6.09 18.64
N ALA A 214 -1.54 5.21 18.37
CA ALA A 214 -1.50 3.83 18.84
C ALA A 214 -0.29 3.05 18.30
N PHE A 215 0.12 3.29 17.06
CA PHE A 215 1.31 2.69 16.46
C PHE A 215 2.61 3.34 16.95
N PHE A 216 2.62 4.66 16.99
CA PHE A 216 3.80 5.43 17.36
C PHE A 216 4.22 5.19 18.82
N GLU A 217 3.26 5.08 19.75
CA GLU A 217 3.53 4.87 21.19
C GLU A 217 3.59 3.39 21.58
N HIS A 218 3.34 2.46 20.66
CA HIS A 218 3.43 1.03 20.96
C HIS A 218 4.86 0.60 21.23
N GLU A 219 5.05 -0.36 22.15
CA GLU A 219 6.36 -0.88 22.56
C GLU A 219 7.24 -1.42 21.42
N ILE A 220 6.60 -1.86 20.31
CA ILE A 220 7.30 -2.34 19.10
C ILE A 220 7.87 -1.19 18.25
N SER A 221 7.46 0.05 18.52
CA SER A 221 7.92 1.26 17.84
C SER A 221 8.99 1.94 18.65
N GLU A 222 10.23 1.62 18.35
CA GLU A 222 11.38 2.06 19.11
C GLU A 222 11.88 3.44 18.64
N ARG A 223 12.30 4.28 19.58
CA ARG A 223 13.12 5.45 19.24
C ARG A 223 14.41 4.97 18.61
N TYR A 224 14.87 5.66 17.56
CA TYR A 224 16.15 5.33 16.97
C TYR A 224 17.28 5.49 17.99
N GLN A 225 18.29 4.67 17.87
CA GLN A 225 19.54 4.83 18.62
C GLN A 225 20.50 5.66 17.79
N ALA A 226 21.07 6.70 18.39
CA ALA A 226 22.05 7.52 17.68
C ALA A 226 23.22 6.66 17.20
N PRO A 227 23.68 6.83 15.96
CA PRO A 227 24.82 6.07 15.46
C PRO A 227 26.05 6.26 16.32
N GLU A 228 26.68 5.17 16.73
CA GLU A 228 27.91 5.21 17.52
C GLU A 228 29.07 5.79 16.70
N ILE A 229 29.86 6.69 17.33
CA ILE A 229 31.06 7.23 16.71
C ILE A 229 32.17 6.17 16.81
N PRO A 230 32.64 5.59 15.68
CA PRO A 230 33.61 4.52 15.71
C PRO A 230 34.99 4.99 16.19
N SER A 231 35.70 4.11 16.90
CA SER A 231 37.08 4.37 17.33
C SER A 231 38.14 4.07 16.27
N SER A 232 37.83 3.21 15.30
CA SER A 232 38.75 2.89 14.21
C SER A 232 38.71 3.98 13.13
N ARG A 233 39.88 4.33 12.59
CA ARG A 233 40.00 5.38 11.56
C ARG A 233 39.17 5.11 10.30
N ILE A 234 39.11 3.84 9.87
CA ILE A 234 38.37 3.47 8.65
C ILE A 234 36.87 3.61 8.87
N GLU A 235 36.34 3.12 9.98
CA GLU A 235 34.92 3.22 10.29
C GLU A 235 34.52 4.67 10.62
N LEU A 236 35.40 5.45 11.23
CA LEU A 236 35.17 6.89 11.46
C LEU A 236 35.02 7.65 10.13
N GLN A 237 35.87 7.36 9.14
CA GLN A 237 35.73 7.97 7.81
C GLN A 237 34.41 7.60 7.12
N LYS A 238 33.92 6.36 7.26
CA LYS A 238 32.60 5.95 6.76
C LYS A 238 31.48 6.69 7.47
N TYR A 239 31.54 6.79 8.78
CA TYR A 239 30.59 7.54 9.62
C TYR A 239 30.53 9.01 9.19
N GLU A 240 31.69 9.69 9.09
CA GLU A 240 31.77 11.10 8.68
C GLU A 240 31.21 11.32 7.26
N ARG A 241 31.52 10.39 6.34
CA ARG A 241 30.96 10.42 4.99
C ARG A 241 29.44 10.30 5.02
N LYS A 242 28.88 9.33 5.72
CA LYS A 242 27.43 9.15 5.84
C LYS A 242 26.76 10.38 6.45
N MET A 243 27.32 10.97 7.51
CA MET A 243 26.83 12.23 8.09
C MET A 243 26.90 13.40 7.12
N SER A 244 27.93 13.45 6.27
CA SER A 244 28.04 14.45 5.21
C SER A 244 26.98 14.27 4.13
N ASP A 245 26.70 13.04 3.74
CA ASP A 245 25.64 12.69 2.77
C ASP A 245 24.26 13.08 3.31
N VAL A 246 23.98 12.80 4.59
CA VAL A 246 22.75 13.24 5.26
C VAL A 246 22.63 14.77 5.30
N LYS A 247 23.71 15.48 5.62
CA LYS A 247 23.73 16.94 5.56
C LYS A 247 23.39 17.46 4.16
N ALA A 248 23.97 16.87 3.13
CA ALA A 248 23.70 17.21 1.73
C ALA A 248 22.25 16.88 1.34
N PHE A 249 21.71 15.79 1.85
CA PHE A 249 20.30 15.42 1.66
C PHE A 249 19.35 16.46 2.30
N LEU A 250 19.63 16.92 3.50
CA LEU A 250 18.81 17.91 4.20
C LEU A 250 18.96 19.33 3.63
N ALA A 251 20.05 19.64 2.94
CA ALA A 251 20.29 20.96 2.36
C ALA A 251 19.52 21.17 1.05
N HIS A 252 18.97 22.37 0.86
CA HIS A 252 18.44 22.77 -0.44
C HIS A 252 19.56 22.86 -1.48
N ASN A 253 19.25 22.46 -2.71
CA ASN A 253 20.16 22.59 -3.84
C ASN A 253 19.42 22.97 -5.14
N PRO A 254 20.13 23.47 -6.16
CA PRO A 254 19.50 23.92 -7.41
C PRO A 254 18.71 22.82 -8.14
N HIS A 255 19.21 21.59 -8.14
CA HIS A 255 18.55 20.47 -8.82
C HIS A 255 17.21 20.10 -8.17
N GLU A 256 17.17 20.05 -6.84
CA GLU A 256 15.92 19.82 -6.10
C GLU A 256 14.92 20.97 -6.35
N ALA A 257 15.38 22.22 -6.31
CA ALA A 257 14.54 23.38 -6.54
C ALA A 257 13.96 23.40 -7.98
N GLU A 258 14.74 23.03 -8.99
CA GLU A 258 14.29 22.89 -10.37
C GLU A 258 13.24 21.78 -10.50
N THR A 259 13.51 20.59 -9.92
CA THR A 259 12.58 19.47 -9.94
C THR A 259 11.27 19.83 -9.27
N ARG A 260 11.31 20.46 -8.09
CA ARG A 260 10.13 20.95 -7.37
C ARG A 260 9.32 21.95 -8.21
N ALA A 261 9.97 22.88 -8.88
CA ALA A 261 9.31 23.85 -9.76
C ALA A 261 8.59 23.16 -10.94
N LYS A 262 9.19 22.14 -11.54
CA LYS A 262 8.55 21.33 -12.60
C LYS A 262 7.33 20.57 -12.07
N ILE A 263 7.45 19.92 -10.91
CA ILE A 263 6.34 19.23 -10.25
C ILE A 263 5.19 20.21 -10.00
N GLU A 264 5.48 21.35 -9.38
CA GLU A 264 4.47 22.36 -9.05
C GLU A 264 3.77 22.92 -10.32
N ALA A 265 4.52 23.21 -11.37
CA ALA A 265 3.96 23.72 -12.62
C ALA A 265 2.96 22.74 -13.27
N ILE A 266 3.22 21.44 -13.18
CA ILE A 266 2.37 20.38 -13.74
C ILE A 266 1.21 20.04 -12.79
N ALA A 267 1.51 19.81 -11.52
CA ALA A 267 0.57 19.22 -10.57
C ALA A 267 -0.44 20.24 -10.01
N ARG A 268 -0.04 21.50 -9.81
CA ARG A 268 -0.91 22.51 -9.17
C ARG A 268 -2.17 22.82 -9.96
N PRO A 269 -2.16 23.03 -11.30
CA PRO A 269 -3.38 23.23 -12.07
C PRO A 269 -4.32 22.01 -12.00
N VAL A 270 -3.77 20.81 -12.06
CA VAL A 270 -4.54 19.56 -11.97
C VAL A 270 -5.16 19.42 -10.59
N LEU A 271 -4.39 19.64 -9.53
CA LEU A 271 -4.88 19.55 -8.14
C LEU A 271 -5.99 20.59 -7.88
N ALA A 272 -5.85 21.80 -8.38
CA ALA A 272 -6.85 22.87 -8.23
C ALA A 272 -8.17 22.58 -8.96
N SER A 273 -8.14 21.76 -10.02
CA SER A 273 -9.34 21.38 -10.79
C SER A 273 -10.04 20.13 -10.25
N LYS A 274 -9.40 19.38 -9.32
CA LYS A 274 -9.98 18.14 -8.80
C LYS A 274 -11.19 18.39 -7.91
N PRO A 275 -12.26 17.60 -8.09
CA PRO A 275 -13.43 17.69 -7.24
C PRO A 275 -13.11 17.21 -5.82
N LEU A 276 -13.74 17.88 -4.86
CA LEU A 276 -13.78 17.46 -3.46
C LEU A 276 -15.18 16.92 -3.20
N TYR A 277 -15.29 15.61 -3.00
CA TYR A 277 -16.56 14.93 -2.82
C TYR A 277 -16.95 14.86 -1.35
N SER A 278 -18.19 15.19 -1.02
CA SER A 278 -18.74 14.87 0.29
C SER A 278 -18.90 13.36 0.43
N CYS A 279 -18.49 12.81 1.56
CA CYS A 279 -18.67 11.41 1.89
C CYS A 279 -19.67 11.28 3.06
N PRO A 280 -20.96 11.01 2.79
CA PRO A 280 -21.99 10.94 3.82
C PRO A 280 -21.75 9.82 4.83
N GLU A 281 -21.24 8.70 4.40
CA GLU A 281 -20.86 7.58 5.26
C GLU A 281 -19.41 7.20 5.01
N MET A 282 -18.52 7.73 5.85
CA MET A 282 -17.10 7.40 5.82
C MET A 282 -16.75 6.46 6.96
N THR A 283 -16.03 5.41 6.64
CA THR A 283 -15.46 4.47 7.60
C THR A 283 -13.96 4.43 7.43
N PHE A 284 -13.22 4.58 8.52
CA PHE A 284 -11.80 4.29 8.59
C PHE A 284 -11.61 2.99 9.37
N THR A 285 -10.90 2.05 8.82
CA THR A 285 -10.53 0.81 9.51
C THR A 285 -9.02 0.63 9.44
N SER A 286 -8.42 0.31 10.56
CA SER A 286 -7.00 0.04 10.71
C SER A 286 -6.80 -1.21 11.54
N ASP A 287 -5.79 -1.99 11.18
CA ASP A 287 -5.28 -3.05 12.03
C ASP A 287 -4.59 -2.47 13.27
N ALA A 288 -4.42 -3.27 14.30
CA ALA A 288 -3.69 -2.90 15.50
C ALA A 288 -2.17 -3.12 15.34
N PRO A 289 -1.34 -2.37 16.09
CA PRO A 289 0.09 -2.60 16.14
C PRO A 289 0.44 -3.94 16.81
N GLY A 290 1.62 -4.48 16.51
CA GLY A 290 2.11 -5.71 17.12
C GLY A 290 1.66 -6.97 16.39
N GLY A 291 1.61 -8.05 17.15
CA GLY A 291 1.39 -9.41 16.64
C GLY A 291 2.69 -10.21 16.65
N SER A 292 2.58 -11.53 16.81
CA SER A 292 3.70 -12.45 16.73
C SER A 292 3.22 -13.82 16.27
N PHE A 293 4.14 -14.60 15.70
CA PHE A 293 3.88 -15.98 15.34
C PHE A 293 3.29 -16.80 16.53
N TRP A 294 3.80 -16.56 17.74
CA TRP A 294 3.34 -17.26 18.93
C TRP A 294 1.93 -16.85 19.35
N THR A 295 1.57 -15.59 19.24
CA THR A 295 0.21 -15.12 19.48
C THR A 295 -0.76 -15.82 18.53
N ARG A 296 -0.40 -15.89 17.27
CA ARG A 296 -1.17 -16.56 16.24
C ARG A 296 -1.22 -18.07 16.40
N PHE A 297 -0.13 -18.71 16.84
CA PHE A 297 -0.09 -20.15 17.09
C PHE A 297 -0.97 -20.57 18.27
N LYS A 298 -1.05 -19.71 19.31
CA LYS A 298 -1.91 -19.95 20.49
C LYS A 298 -3.39 -19.73 20.18
N ASP A 299 -3.70 -18.78 19.32
CA ASP A 299 -5.06 -18.48 18.87
C ASP A 299 -5.00 -18.12 17.38
N PRO A 300 -5.01 -19.15 16.50
CA PRO A 300 -4.97 -18.94 15.05
C PRO A 300 -6.20 -18.21 14.52
N TYR A 301 -7.27 -18.12 15.31
CA TYR A 301 -8.49 -17.38 15.00
C TYR A 301 -8.53 -16.00 15.65
N SER A 302 -7.51 -15.64 16.42
CA SER A 302 -7.39 -14.33 17.06
C SER A 302 -7.12 -13.26 16.01
N ASP A 303 -8.18 -12.67 15.54
CA ASP A 303 -8.15 -11.47 14.72
C ASP A 303 -7.88 -10.20 15.55
N ASN A 304 -7.37 -10.36 16.77
CA ASN A 304 -7.15 -9.25 17.72
C ASN A 304 -6.20 -8.16 17.20
N TYR A 305 -5.57 -8.36 16.05
CA TYR A 305 -4.66 -7.41 15.43
C TYR A 305 -5.00 -7.07 13.97
N ARG A 306 -5.88 -7.85 13.30
CA ARG A 306 -6.16 -7.76 11.85
C ARG A 306 -7.64 -7.54 11.57
N PHE A 307 -8.12 -6.34 11.85
CA PHE A 307 -9.53 -5.95 11.74
C PHE A 307 -9.97 -5.62 10.31
N LEU A 308 -9.04 -5.09 9.49
CA LEU A 308 -9.36 -4.64 8.14
C LEU A 308 -9.85 -5.81 7.27
N ARG A 309 -9.21 -6.97 7.38
CA ARG A 309 -9.62 -8.20 6.68
C ARG A 309 -11.09 -8.53 6.93
N LYS A 310 -11.51 -8.49 8.21
CA LYS A 310 -12.91 -8.74 8.58
C LYS A 310 -13.84 -7.68 7.99
N THR A 311 -13.46 -6.42 8.09
CA THR A 311 -14.26 -5.31 7.52
C THR A 311 -14.46 -5.49 6.02
N ILE A 312 -13.40 -5.82 5.27
CA ILE A 312 -13.47 -6.09 3.84
C ILE A 312 -14.41 -7.27 3.56
N PHE A 313 -14.25 -8.37 4.29
CA PHE A 313 -15.11 -9.56 4.14
C PHE A 313 -16.59 -9.21 4.36
N ASP A 314 -16.91 -8.53 5.46
CA ASP A 314 -18.30 -8.14 5.77
C ASP A 314 -18.90 -7.29 4.65
N LYS A 315 -18.11 -6.36 4.08
CA LYS A 315 -18.57 -5.50 2.97
C LYS A 315 -18.74 -6.27 1.66
N VAL A 316 -17.82 -7.18 1.34
CA VAL A 316 -17.91 -8.04 0.14
C VAL A 316 -19.16 -8.93 0.20
N MET A 317 -19.50 -9.45 1.38
CA MET A 317 -20.69 -10.30 1.56
C MET A 317 -22.02 -9.56 1.30
N THR A 318 -22.03 -8.24 1.36
CA THR A 318 -23.23 -7.40 1.09
C THR A 318 -23.37 -7.00 -0.38
N VAL A 319 -22.42 -7.38 -1.25
CA VAL A 319 -22.47 -7.08 -2.68
C VAL A 319 -23.53 -7.93 -3.36
N ASP A 320 -24.38 -7.30 -4.18
CA ASP A 320 -25.46 -7.96 -4.92
C ASP A 320 -25.53 -7.58 -6.42
N LYS A 321 -24.71 -6.60 -6.86
CA LYS A 321 -24.65 -6.16 -8.25
C LYS A 321 -23.30 -6.39 -8.89
N GLY A 322 -22.23 -5.92 -8.28
CA GLY A 322 -20.91 -6.02 -8.87
C GLY A 322 -19.79 -5.75 -7.89
N LEU A 323 -18.61 -6.27 -8.19
CA LEU A 323 -17.39 -6.09 -7.43
C LEU A 323 -16.23 -5.80 -8.38
N ILE A 324 -15.59 -4.63 -8.22
CA ILE A 324 -14.40 -4.29 -8.97
C ILE A 324 -13.21 -4.34 -8.00
N LEU A 325 -12.20 -5.11 -8.35
CA LEU A 325 -10.98 -5.30 -7.59
C LEU A 325 -9.80 -4.76 -8.39
N ALA A 326 -9.07 -3.80 -7.84
CA ALA A 326 -7.77 -3.36 -8.33
C ALA A 326 -6.73 -3.67 -7.25
N SER A 327 -5.83 -4.62 -7.53
CA SER A 327 -4.79 -5.03 -6.58
C SER A 327 -3.54 -5.46 -7.33
N PRO A 328 -2.34 -4.96 -6.94
CA PRO A 328 -1.07 -5.33 -7.59
C PRO A 328 -0.74 -6.80 -7.41
N TYR A 329 -1.15 -7.35 -6.26
CA TYR A 329 -0.90 -8.71 -5.84
C TYR A 329 -2.21 -9.41 -5.56
N LEU A 330 -2.32 -10.61 -6.08
CA LEU A 330 -3.47 -11.46 -5.88
C LEU A 330 -2.98 -12.88 -5.66
N LEU A 331 -2.81 -13.23 -4.39
CA LEU A 331 -2.35 -14.52 -3.93
C LEU A 331 -3.48 -15.16 -3.13
N ASN A 332 -4.17 -16.08 -3.75
CA ASN A 332 -5.29 -16.75 -3.10
C ASN A 332 -4.82 -17.76 -2.07
N ASN A 333 -5.45 -17.70 -0.92
CA ASN A 333 -5.59 -18.83 -0.05
C ASN A 333 -6.95 -19.53 -0.30
N ARG A 334 -7.18 -20.68 0.30
CA ARG A 334 -8.43 -21.46 0.13
C ARG A 334 -9.69 -20.63 0.43
N LYS A 335 -9.62 -19.71 1.39
CA LYS A 335 -10.77 -18.90 1.81
C LYS A 335 -11.10 -17.81 0.82
N SER A 336 -10.10 -17.06 0.36
CA SER A 336 -10.31 -16.04 -0.68
C SER A 336 -10.76 -16.67 -1.99
N GLU A 337 -10.23 -17.86 -2.32
CA GLU A 337 -10.68 -18.61 -3.49
C GLU A 337 -12.13 -19.08 -3.35
N HIS A 338 -12.49 -19.65 -2.18
CA HIS A 338 -13.88 -20.02 -1.90
C HIS A 338 -14.82 -18.81 -1.96
N LEU A 339 -14.43 -17.67 -1.39
CA LEU A 339 -15.21 -16.44 -1.48
C LEU A 339 -15.42 -15.98 -2.93
N MET A 340 -14.37 -16.02 -3.77
CA MET A 340 -14.49 -15.72 -5.20
C MET A 340 -15.49 -16.65 -5.89
N HIS A 341 -15.45 -17.95 -5.62
CA HIS A 341 -16.42 -18.90 -6.17
C HIS A 341 -17.85 -18.66 -5.68
N VAL A 342 -18.03 -18.32 -4.40
CA VAL A 342 -19.36 -17.98 -3.87
C VAL A 342 -19.95 -16.76 -4.56
N LEU A 343 -19.15 -15.73 -4.79
CA LEU A 343 -19.60 -14.50 -5.49
C LEU A 343 -19.91 -14.76 -6.96
N LEU A 344 -19.06 -15.49 -7.67
CA LEU A 344 -19.28 -15.86 -9.06
C LEU A 344 -20.54 -16.74 -9.22
N ASN A 345 -20.78 -17.67 -8.30
CA ASN A 345 -21.99 -18.50 -8.30
C ASN A 345 -23.28 -17.71 -8.00
N LYS A 346 -23.17 -16.53 -7.36
CA LYS A 346 -24.30 -15.60 -7.16
C LYS A 346 -24.56 -14.70 -8.40
N ASN A 347 -23.85 -14.91 -9.51
CA ASN A 347 -23.90 -14.05 -10.71
C ASN A 347 -23.57 -12.58 -10.42
N ILE A 348 -22.64 -12.33 -9.50
CA ILE A 348 -22.10 -10.99 -9.24
C ILE A 348 -21.19 -10.61 -10.42
N ASP A 349 -21.38 -9.42 -11.00
CA ASP A 349 -20.51 -8.90 -12.05
C ASP A 349 -19.14 -8.54 -11.45
N MET A 350 -18.14 -9.39 -11.68
CA MET A 350 -16.82 -9.25 -11.11
C MET A 350 -15.80 -8.80 -12.15
N THR A 351 -15.06 -7.77 -11.81
CA THR A 351 -13.93 -7.26 -12.60
C THR A 351 -12.67 -7.23 -11.74
N LEU A 352 -11.59 -7.81 -12.26
CA LEU A 352 -10.25 -7.75 -11.69
C LEU A 352 -9.33 -6.94 -12.60
N TYR A 353 -8.59 -5.99 -12.02
CA TYR A 353 -7.47 -5.33 -12.66
C TYR A 353 -6.20 -5.53 -11.84
N SER A 354 -5.15 -6.09 -12.45
CA SER A 354 -3.90 -6.44 -11.79
C SER A 354 -2.69 -6.25 -12.72
N ASN A 355 -1.51 -6.69 -12.28
CA ASN A 355 -0.30 -6.67 -13.08
C ASN A 355 -0.17 -7.89 -13.98
N SER A 356 0.43 -7.69 -15.16
CA SER A 356 1.02 -8.75 -15.97
C SER A 356 2.42 -9.10 -15.48
N LEU A 357 3.03 -10.11 -16.11
CA LEU A 357 4.44 -10.43 -15.88
C LEU A 357 5.37 -9.29 -16.31
N SER A 358 4.99 -8.52 -17.34
CA SER A 358 5.76 -7.36 -17.82
C SER A 358 5.65 -6.14 -16.92
N SER A 359 4.55 -6.00 -16.18
CA SER A 359 4.30 -4.81 -15.35
C SER A 359 4.62 -5.01 -13.87
N THR A 360 4.69 -6.25 -13.38
CA THR A 360 4.91 -6.52 -11.95
C THR A 360 6.34 -6.22 -11.51
N ASP A 361 6.51 -5.72 -10.29
CA ASP A 361 7.77 -5.66 -9.55
C ASP A 361 8.10 -7.02 -8.87
N ALA A 362 7.09 -7.90 -8.70
CA ALA A 362 7.18 -9.17 -8.00
C ALA A 362 6.81 -10.36 -8.91
N THR A 363 7.77 -10.87 -9.68
CA THR A 363 7.58 -11.95 -10.67
C THR A 363 6.94 -13.20 -10.07
N TYR A 364 7.27 -13.55 -8.82
CA TYR A 364 6.72 -14.72 -8.12
C TYR A 364 5.22 -14.57 -7.82
N VAL A 365 4.74 -13.34 -7.59
CA VAL A 365 3.31 -13.04 -7.39
C VAL A 365 2.55 -13.22 -8.70
N ALA A 366 3.09 -12.70 -9.81
CA ALA A 366 2.50 -12.91 -11.12
C ALA A 366 2.43 -14.40 -11.49
N ALA A 367 3.45 -15.20 -11.16
CA ALA A 367 3.44 -16.64 -11.39
C ALA A 367 2.24 -17.33 -10.70
N GLN A 368 1.90 -16.94 -9.47
CA GLN A 368 0.74 -17.46 -8.76
C GLN A 368 -0.57 -16.96 -9.37
N LEU A 369 -0.66 -15.68 -9.73
CA LEU A 369 -1.85 -15.11 -10.36
C LEU A 369 -2.27 -15.92 -11.60
N TYR A 370 -1.34 -16.25 -12.49
CA TYR A 370 -1.62 -17.04 -13.70
C TYR A 370 -2.11 -18.48 -13.42
N THR A 371 -1.98 -18.99 -12.21
CA THR A 371 -2.53 -20.31 -11.85
C THR A 371 -4.04 -20.26 -11.59
N HIS A 372 -4.61 -19.09 -11.26
CA HIS A 372 -6.01 -18.93 -10.86
C HIS A 372 -6.86 -18.14 -11.85
N VAL A 373 -6.30 -17.12 -12.52
CA VAL A 373 -7.08 -16.19 -13.35
C VAL A 373 -7.87 -16.86 -14.46
N TYR A 374 -7.37 -17.96 -15.03
CA TYR A 374 -8.07 -18.67 -16.10
C TYR A 374 -9.34 -19.38 -15.62
N ASP A 375 -9.32 -19.92 -14.39
CA ASP A 375 -10.49 -20.55 -13.78
C ASP A 375 -11.56 -19.50 -13.43
N TRP A 376 -11.15 -18.36 -12.88
CA TRP A 376 -12.07 -17.26 -12.58
C TRP A 376 -12.67 -16.66 -13.84
N GLN A 377 -11.85 -16.45 -14.87
CA GLN A 377 -12.33 -15.99 -16.18
C GLN A 377 -13.34 -16.96 -16.78
N ALA A 378 -13.08 -18.27 -16.75
CA ALA A 378 -14.00 -19.30 -17.23
C ALA A 378 -15.33 -19.33 -16.46
N LYS A 379 -15.36 -18.84 -15.22
CA LYS A 379 -16.56 -18.68 -14.37
C LYS A 379 -17.24 -17.31 -14.52
N GLY A 380 -16.76 -16.46 -15.44
CA GLY A 380 -17.41 -15.19 -15.79
C GLY A 380 -16.75 -13.94 -15.21
N MET A 381 -15.62 -14.03 -14.46
CA MET A 381 -14.87 -12.84 -14.05
C MET A 381 -14.21 -12.18 -15.24
N LYS A 382 -14.36 -10.85 -15.36
CA LYS A 382 -13.61 -10.03 -16.30
C LYS A 382 -12.23 -9.77 -15.72
N VAL A 383 -11.18 -10.28 -16.35
CA VAL A 383 -9.80 -10.14 -15.88
C VAL A 383 -9.01 -9.28 -16.84
N TYR A 384 -8.51 -8.16 -16.34
CA TYR A 384 -7.66 -7.23 -17.07
C TYR A 384 -6.30 -7.15 -16.42
N LEU A 385 -5.24 -7.14 -17.23
CA LEU A 385 -3.86 -7.02 -16.75
C LEU A 385 -3.18 -5.81 -17.39
N HIS A 386 -2.43 -5.06 -16.57
CA HIS A 386 -1.63 -3.94 -17.05
C HIS A 386 -0.50 -4.42 -17.95
N ALA A 387 -0.30 -3.77 -19.09
CA ALA A 387 0.69 -4.19 -20.09
C ALA A 387 2.15 -3.88 -19.67
N GLY A 388 2.36 -2.91 -18.81
CA GLY A 388 3.69 -2.44 -18.40
C GLY A 388 4.08 -1.11 -19.02
N GLU A 389 3.20 -0.51 -19.80
CA GLU A 389 3.42 0.71 -20.56
C GLU A 389 2.84 1.93 -19.84
N TRP A 390 3.34 3.10 -20.19
CA TRP A 390 2.81 4.38 -19.77
C TRP A 390 1.38 4.59 -20.27
N LEU A 391 0.55 5.31 -19.50
CA LEU A 391 -0.82 5.65 -19.86
C LEU A 391 -0.92 7.15 -20.15
N ASP A 392 -1.66 7.53 -21.21
CA ASP A 392 -1.85 8.93 -21.63
C ASP A 392 -2.48 9.84 -20.55
N GLU A 393 -3.19 9.26 -19.59
CA GLU A 393 -3.73 9.99 -18.43
C GLU A 393 -2.67 10.48 -17.45
N MET A 394 -1.44 9.93 -17.54
CA MET A 394 -0.33 10.25 -16.63
C MET A 394 0.43 11.47 -17.13
N THR A 395 1.01 12.20 -16.20
CA THR A 395 1.83 13.38 -16.51
C THR A 395 3.19 13.21 -15.86
N THR A 396 4.26 13.43 -16.61
CA THR A 396 5.64 13.28 -16.14
C THR A 396 6.44 14.58 -16.35
N ILE A 397 7.55 14.69 -15.61
CA ILE A 397 8.45 15.86 -15.73
C ILE A 397 9.48 15.72 -16.86
N SER A 398 9.60 14.54 -17.45
CA SER A 398 10.53 14.27 -18.56
C SER A 398 10.09 13.09 -19.42
N PRO A 399 10.49 13.06 -20.72
CA PRO A 399 10.22 11.93 -21.63
C PRO A 399 10.88 10.62 -21.19
N SER A 400 12.04 10.65 -20.50
CA SER A 400 12.71 9.45 -19.99
C SER A 400 11.85 8.70 -18.99
N ILE A 401 11.13 9.41 -18.11
CA ILE A 401 10.19 8.83 -17.17
C ILE A 401 9.00 8.18 -17.90
N GLN A 402 8.51 8.80 -18.97
CA GLN A 402 7.44 8.25 -19.82
C GLN A 402 7.82 6.87 -20.39
N SER A 403 9.10 6.73 -20.78
CA SER A 403 9.65 5.50 -21.35
C SER A 403 10.00 4.44 -20.31
N ALA A 404 9.88 4.74 -19.02
CA ALA A 404 10.08 3.77 -17.94
C ALA A 404 9.05 2.64 -18.01
N ARG A 405 9.31 1.54 -17.32
CA ARG A 405 8.31 0.49 -17.11
C ARG A 405 7.31 0.97 -16.05
N TRP A 406 6.03 0.70 -16.28
CA TRP A 406 4.96 1.07 -15.36
C TRP A 406 4.25 -0.18 -14.83
N GLY A 407 3.92 -0.17 -13.55
CA GLY A 407 3.17 -1.24 -12.90
C GLY A 407 2.00 -0.69 -12.08
N MET A 408 0.95 -1.46 -11.93
CA MET A 408 -0.17 -1.11 -11.08
C MET A 408 0.16 -1.44 -9.62
N HIS A 409 -0.11 -0.49 -8.69
CA HIS A 409 0.09 -0.68 -7.25
C HIS A 409 -1.11 -0.26 -6.39
N ALA A 410 -2.15 0.30 -6.99
CA ALA A 410 -3.36 0.71 -6.28
C ALA A 410 -4.08 -0.48 -5.61
N LYS A 411 -4.54 -0.30 -4.37
CA LYS A 411 -5.38 -1.22 -3.64
C LYS A 411 -6.76 -0.57 -3.48
N THR A 412 -7.64 -0.90 -4.42
CA THR A 412 -8.96 -0.26 -4.51
C THR A 412 -10.03 -1.30 -4.78
N GLN A 413 -11.15 -1.16 -4.09
CA GLN A 413 -12.32 -2.00 -4.34
C GLN A 413 -13.56 -1.12 -4.54
N VAL A 414 -14.45 -1.51 -5.44
CA VAL A 414 -15.75 -0.89 -5.65
C VAL A 414 -16.83 -1.93 -5.40
N TYR A 415 -17.64 -1.68 -4.38
CA TYR A 415 -18.75 -2.54 -3.97
C TYR A 415 -20.05 -2.00 -4.55
N LYS A 416 -20.64 -2.71 -5.50
CA LYS A 416 -21.88 -2.30 -6.16
C LYS A 416 -23.07 -3.03 -5.56
N ARG A 417 -24.05 -2.24 -5.10
CA ARG A 417 -25.24 -2.73 -4.42
C ARG A 417 -26.49 -2.14 -5.02
N SER A 418 -27.62 -2.82 -4.82
CA SER A 418 -28.94 -2.32 -5.19
C SER A 418 -29.33 -1.12 -4.35
N GLY A 419 -29.99 -0.14 -4.98
CA GLY A 419 -30.43 1.09 -4.33
C GLY A 419 -29.51 2.28 -4.60
N ALA A 420 -30.10 3.48 -4.65
CA ALA A 420 -29.36 4.72 -4.83
C ALA A 420 -28.48 5.00 -3.60
N GLY A 421 -27.24 5.44 -3.81
CA GLY A 421 -26.30 5.76 -2.75
C GLY A 421 -25.81 4.56 -1.93
N GLN A 422 -26.04 3.30 -2.37
CA GLN A 422 -25.56 2.11 -1.67
C GLN A 422 -24.19 1.63 -2.15
N ASN A 423 -23.73 2.14 -3.29
CA ASN A 423 -22.40 1.86 -3.77
C ASN A 423 -21.34 2.44 -2.83
N GLU A 424 -20.23 1.71 -2.69
CA GLU A 424 -19.16 2.06 -1.76
C GLU A 424 -17.80 1.83 -2.41
N ILE A 425 -16.84 2.67 -2.08
CA ILE A 425 -15.44 2.47 -2.46
C ILE A 425 -14.60 2.13 -1.25
N MET A 426 -13.52 1.39 -1.49
CA MET A 426 -12.41 1.22 -0.56
C MET A 426 -11.12 1.66 -1.24
N VAL A 427 -10.31 2.46 -0.56
CA VAL A 427 -8.93 2.75 -0.93
C VAL A 427 -8.05 2.61 0.31
N GLY A 428 -6.95 1.90 0.19
CA GLY A 428 -6.06 1.67 1.32
C GLY A 428 -4.77 0.97 0.97
N THR A 429 -4.22 0.27 1.95
CA THR A 429 -2.90 -0.38 1.84
C THR A 429 -3.00 -1.89 1.61
N TYR A 430 -4.19 -2.49 1.78
CA TYR A 430 -4.46 -3.90 1.82
C TYR A 430 -4.34 -4.58 0.44
N ASN A 431 -3.36 -5.46 0.29
CA ASN A 431 -3.26 -6.38 -0.85
C ASN A 431 -4.17 -7.60 -0.65
N ILE A 432 -4.58 -8.23 -1.75
CA ILE A 432 -5.28 -9.51 -1.67
C ILE A 432 -4.22 -10.63 -1.61
N ASP A 433 -3.56 -10.77 -0.46
CA ASP A 433 -2.50 -11.75 -0.22
C ASP A 433 -2.43 -12.19 1.24
N ASN A 434 -1.62 -13.21 1.54
CA ASN A 434 -1.49 -13.74 2.88
C ASN A 434 -0.76 -12.79 3.83
N ARG A 435 0.11 -11.92 3.33
CA ARG A 435 0.81 -10.95 4.18
C ARG A 435 -0.16 -9.92 4.74
N SER A 436 -1.01 -9.34 3.88
CA SER A 436 -2.05 -8.40 4.31
C SER A 436 -3.14 -9.10 5.15
N ASN A 437 -3.47 -10.36 4.83
CA ASN A 437 -4.44 -11.13 5.60
C ASN A 437 -3.99 -11.41 7.03
N HIS A 438 -2.69 -11.64 7.24
CA HIS A 438 -2.24 -12.31 8.46
C HIS A 438 -1.11 -11.62 9.20
N TYR A 439 -0.23 -10.92 8.51
CA TYR A 439 1.02 -10.43 9.08
C TYR A 439 1.11 -8.92 9.12
N ASN A 440 0.86 -8.27 8.00
CA ASN A 440 0.98 -6.82 7.91
C ASN A 440 -0.13 -6.12 8.69
N ALA A 441 0.20 -5.00 9.30
CA ALA A 441 -0.80 -4.04 9.72
C ALA A 441 -1.16 -3.15 8.54
N GLU A 442 -2.44 -3.12 8.21
CA GLU A 442 -3.01 -2.43 7.05
C GLU A 442 -4.04 -1.38 7.51
N MET A 443 -4.42 -0.49 6.60
CA MET A 443 -5.50 0.48 6.81
C MET A 443 -6.26 0.75 5.53
N ALA A 444 -7.52 1.15 5.65
CA ALA A 444 -8.32 1.61 4.52
C ALA A 444 -9.39 2.63 4.93
N LEU A 445 -9.76 3.45 3.95
CA LEU A 445 -10.94 4.29 3.97
C LEU A 445 -12.02 3.69 3.08
N PHE A 446 -13.23 3.72 3.59
CA PHE A 446 -14.44 3.35 2.86
C PHE A 446 -15.34 4.57 2.76
N CYS A 447 -15.91 4.81 1.60
CA CYS A 447 -16.88 5.88 1.39
C CYS A 447 -18.11 5.35 0.67
N ARG A 448 -19.28 5.52 1.30
CA ARG A 448 -20.61 5.19 0.75
C ARG A 448 -21.48 6.44 0.68
N GLY A 449 -22.42 6.44 -0.26
CA GLY A 449 -23.41 7.51 -0.37
C GLY A 449 -23.02 8.65 -1.31
N ASN A 450 -21.93 8.51 -2.09
CA ASN A 450 -21.57 9.46 -3.14
C ASN A 450 -21.31 8.72 -4.46
N ASP A 451 -22.32 8.64 -5.32
CA ASP A 451 -22.23 7.93 -6.59
C ASP A 451 -21.28 8.61 -7.59
N LEU A 452 -21.02 9.92 -7.48
CA LEU A 452 -20.03 10.60 -8.34
C LEU A 452 -18.60 10.17 -8.01
N LEU A 453 -18.26 10.07 -6.72
CA LEU A 453 -16.96 9.54 -6.28
C LEU A 453 -16.77 8.08 -6.73
N VAL A 454 -17.81 7.26 -6.55
CA VAL A 454 -17.80 5.85 -7.00
C VAL A 454 -17.56 5.79 -8.50
N THR A 455 -18.25 6.62 -9.28
CA THR A 455 -18.14 6.68 -10.74
C THR A 455 -16.73 7.12 -11.17
N GLU A 456 -16.13 8.15 -10.53
CA GLU A 456 -14.74 8.57 -10.83
C GLU A 456 -13.75 7.41 -10.65
N ILE A 457 -13.86 6.72 -9.50
CA ILE A 457 -12.93 5.61 -9.21
C ILE A 457 -13.17 4.42 -10.14
N GLU A 458 -14.43 4.03 -10.38
CA GLU A 458 -14.78 2.97 -11.32
C GLU A 458 -14.26 3.28 -12.73
N GLN A 459 -14.54 4.47 -13.25
CA GLN A 459 -14.08 4.89 -14.57
C GLN A 459 -12.55 4.92 -14.68
N SER A 460 -11.87 5.40 -13.66
CA SER A 460 -10.41 5.40 -13.62
C SER A 460 -9.83 3.99 -13.66
N ILE A 461 -10.43 3.02 -12.93
CA ILE A 461 -9.98 1.62 -12.97
C ILE A 461 -10.25 1.02 -14.35
N LEU A 462 -11.45 1.20 -14.88
CA LEU A 462 -11.83 0.62 -16.17
C LEU A 462 -11.08 1.24 -17.35
N SER A 463 -10.79 2.55 -17.31
CA SER A 463 -9.95 3.21 -18.32
C SER A 463 -8.56 2.59 -18.34
N ARG A 464 -7.93 2.43 -17.16
CA ARG A 464 -6.61 1.77 -17.05
C ARG A 464 -6.65 0.32 -17.50
N ALA A 465 -7.69 -0.42 -17.12
CA ALA A 465 -7.90 -1.81 -17.51
C ALA A 465 -8.03 -1.95 -19.03
N ASN A 466 -8.77 -1.07 -19.69
CA ASN A 466 -8.95 -1.09 -21.14
C ASN A 466 -7.68 -0.72 -21.92
N ASN A 467 -6.77 0.05 -21.33
CA ASN A 467 -5.45 0.33 -21.93
C ASN A 467 -4.45 -0.82 -21.71
N GLY A 468 -4.79 -1.82 -20.91
CA GLY A 468 -4.06 -3.07 -20.78
C GLY A 468 -4.57 -4.13 -21.75
N TYR A 469 -4.73 -5.35 -21.27
CA TYR A 469 -5.32 -6.43 -22.05
C TYR A 469 -6.24 -7.30 -21.19
N GLN A 470 -7.21 -7.91 -21.84
CA GLN A 470 -8.19 -8.79 -21.20
C GLN A 470 -7.81 -10.26 -21.41
N ILE A 471 -7.85 -11.05 -20.36
CA ILE A 471 -7.78 -12.52 -20.45
C ILE A 471 -9.11 -13.03 -20.99
N VAL A 472 -9.07 -13.76 -22.09
CA VAL A 472 -10.26 -14.33 -22.75
C VAL A 472 -10.27 -15.86 -22.76
N GLY A 473 -9.20 -16.47 -22.29
CA GLY A 473 -9.06 -17.93 -22.17
C GLY A 473 -7.67 -18.33 -21.67
N LYS A 474 -7.45 -19.63 -21.52
CA LYS A 474 -6.14 -20.12 -21.07
C LYS A 474 -5.05 -19.75 -22.07
N ASN A 475 -4.06 -18.98 -21.63
CA ASN A 475 -2.98 -18.42 -22.44
C ASN A 475 -3.46 -17.57 -23.63
N GLN A 476 -4.65 -16.96 -23.51
CA GLN A 476 -5.22 -16.10 -24.53
C GLN A 476 -5.60 -14.75 -23.93
N ALA A 477 -5.15 -13.69 -24.56
CA ALA A 477 -5.47 -12.33 -24.18
C ALA A 477 -5.69 -11.47 -25.43
N VAL A 478 -6.50 -10.42 -25.26
CA VAL A 478 -6.79 -9.44 -26.31
C VAL A 478 -6.65 -8.03 -25.76
N ASP A 479 -6.24 -7.10 -26.62
CA ASP A 479 -6.27 -5.66 -26.32
C ASP A 479 -7.69 -5.07 -26.43
N SER A 480 -7.81 -3.76 -26.26
CA SER A 480 -9.09 -3.04 -26.36
C SER A 480 -9.76 -3.10 -27.73
N GLU A 481 -9.00 -3.41 -28.79
CA GLU A 481 -9.49 -3.57 -30.15
C GLU A 481 -9.89 -5.03 -30.45
N GLY A 482 -9.69 -5.95 -29.51
CA GLY A 482 -9.95 -7.39 -29.67
C GLY A 482 -8.84 -8.14 -30.40
N LYS A 483 -7.68 -7.52 -30.63
CA LYS A 483 -6.53 -8.14 -31.26
C LYS A 483 -5.77 -9.00 -30.24
N ALA A 484 -5.35 -10.20 -30.68
CA ALA A 484 -4.58 -11.10 -29.83
C ALA A 484 -3.22 -10.48 -29.43
N VAL A 485 -2.92 -10.52 -28.14
CA VAL A 485 -1.70 -10.01 -27.55
C VAL A 485 -1.01 -11.06 -26.68
N ASN A 486 0.25 -10.81 -26.32
CA ASN A 486 0.98 -11.68 -25.40
C ASN A 486 0.31 -11.64 -24.01
N VAL A 487 -0.12 -12.81 -23.53
CA VAL A 487 -0.78 -12.96 -22.23
C VAL A 487 0.09 -12.50 -21.04
N TYR A 488 1.40 -12.42 -21.20
CA TYR A 488 2.33 -12.01 -20.16
C TYR A 488 2.65 -10.51 -20.19
N GLY A 489 2.14 -9.74 -21.14
CA GLY A 489 2.26 -8.28 -21.24
C GLY A 489 3.13 -7.82 -22.40
N ALA A 490 3.51 -6.54 -22.36
CA ALA A 490 4.29 -5.90 -23.43
C ALA A 490 5.72 -6.45 -23.53
N GLY A 491 6.27 -6.40 -24.74
CA GLY A 491 7.63 -6.91 -25.02
C GLY A 491 7.74 -8.43 -24.99
N ASP A 492 8.91 -8.93 -24.67
CA ASP A 492 9.20 -10.36 -24.51
C ASP A 492 9.63 -10.64 -23.07
N PRO A 493 8.65 -10.77 -22.14
CA PRO A 493 8.95 -10.98 -20.73
C PRO A 493 9.66 -12.34 -20.52
N ASP A 494 10.61 -12.37 -19.59
CA ASP A 494 11.36 -13.58 -19.27
C ASP A 494 10.47 -14.62 -18.55
N THR A 495 9.72 -15.38 -19.34
CA THR A 495 8.86 -16.47 -18.84
C THR A 495 9.64 -17.61 -18.20
N THR A 496 10.94 -17.69 -18.41
CA THR A 496 11.81 -18.69 -17.76
C THR A 496 11.90 -18.42 -16.27
N LYS A 497 12.04 -17.15 -15.86
CA LYS A 497 11.97 -16.76 -14.44
C LYS A 497 10.64 -17.16 -13.81
N MET A 498 9.54 -16.96 -14.50
CA MET A 498 8.22 -17.35 -14.01
C MET A 498 8.13 -18.86 -13.73
N LYS A 499 8.60 -19.69 -14.67
CA LYS A 499 8.63 -21.16 -14.49
C LYS A 499 9.52 -21.58 -13.32
N PHE A 500 10.65 -20.90 -13.14
CA PHE A 500 11.58 -21.17 -12.03
C PHE A 500 11.02 -20.68 -10.69
N MET A 501 10.25 -19.59 -10.67
CA MET A 501 9.68 -19.01 -9.45
C MET A 501 8.39 -19.70 -9.00
N TRP A 502 7.76 -20.51 -9.84
CA TRP A 502 6.55 -21.23 -9.47
C TRP A 502 6.76 -22.16 -8.27
N LEU A 503 7.81 -22.97 -8.25
CA LEU A 503 8.09 -23.90 -7.15
C LEU A 503 8.45 -23.17 -5.85
N PRO A 504 9.38 -22.20 -5.81
CA PRO A 504 9.62 -21.40 -4.62
C PRO A 504 8.38 -20.63 -4.15
N SER A 505 7.61 -20.03 -5.06
CA SER A 505 6.41 -19.29 -4.67
C SER A 505 5.34 -20.20 -4.07
N TRP A 506 5.18 -21.42 -4.57
CA TRP A 506 4.28 -22.40 -3.98
C TRP A 506 4.73 -22.83 -2.56
N LEU A 507 6.04 -23.08 -2.37
CA LEU A 507 6.59 -23.43 -1.07
C LEU A 507 6.47 -22.32 -0.02
N PHE A 508 6.56 -21.06 -0.45
CA PHE A 508 6.55 -19.88 0.43
C PHE A 508 5.25 -19.09 0.39
N ASN A 509 4.20 -19.61 -0.24
CA ASN A 509 2.91 -18.92 -0.39
C ASN A 509 2.31 -18.46 0.97
N PHE A 510 2.64 -19.13 2.06
CA PHE A 510 2.23 -18.74 3.41
C PHE A 510 2.96 -17.48 3.93
N LEU A 511 4.10 -17.11 3.33
CA LEU A 511 4.85 -15.89 3.64
C LEU A 511 4.56 -14.74 2.66
N LEU A 512 3.94 -15.06 1.52
CA LEU A 512 3.57 -14.14 0.47
C LEU A 512 2.11 -13.79 0.58
#